data_3124cd52213ae70c49949ab3a144d55b
#
_entry.id   3124cd52213ae70c49949ab3a144d55b
#
_cell.length_a   1.000
_cell.length_b   1.000
_cell.length_c   1.000
_cell.angle_alpha   90.00
_cell.angle_beta   90.00
_cell.angle_gamma   90.00
#
_symmetry.space_group_name_H-M   'P 1'
#
loop_
_entity.id
_entity.type
_entity.pdbx_description
1 polymer ?
#
loop_
_entity_poly.entity_id
_entity_poly.type
_entity_poly.pdbx_seq_one_letter_code
_entity_poly.pdbx_strand_id
1 'polypeptide(L)'
;MNIINVENITKVYTERELFSKASFYVQENEKVGIIGINGTGKSTLLKIVAGLEEPDEGTVTRANHIVINYLPQNPDYDPDKSVIDQVMSQIVMTELDEHLRWSMESDAKSLLMKLGIADINQKTGELSGGQRKRIALVAAIRL
;
A
#
# COMPACT_ATOMS: atom_id res chain seq x y z
N MET A 1 0.65 3.33 -21.75
CA MET A 1 2.01 3.72 -21.32
C MET A 1 2.41 2.86 -20.13
N ASN A 2 3.60 2.33 -20.16
CA ASN A 2 4.12 1.56 -19.01
C ASN A 2 4.43 2.51 -17.86
N ILE A 3 3.85 2.28 -16.72
CA ILE A 3 4.08 3.07 -15.50
C ILE A 3 5.12 2.44 -14.58
N ILE A 4 5.29 1.12 -14.67
CA ILE A 4 6.32 0.36 -13.94
C ILE A 4 6.93 -0.65 -14.91
N ASN A 5 8.25 -0.66 -15.00
CA ASN A 5 9.03 -1.68 -15.70
C ASN A 5 9.94 -2.39 -14.72
N VAL A 6 9.85 -3.70 -14.68
CA VAL A 6 10.71 -4.58 -13.90
C VAL A 6 11.56 -5.39 -14.86
N GLU A 7 12.87 -5.28 -14.77
CA GLU A 7 13.81 -5.88 -15.70
C GLU A 7 14.83 -6.75 -14.99
N ASN A 8 14.78 -8.05 -15.26
CA ASN A 8 15.77 -9.04 -14.83
C ASN A 8 16.05 -9.02 -13.33
N ILE A 9 15.03 -8.82 -12.50
CA ILE A 9 15.23 -8.80 -11.05
C ILE A 9 15.47 -10.20 -10.50
N THR A 10 16.44 -10.30 -9.63
CA THR A 10 16.78 -11.50 -8.86
C THR A 10 16.76 -11.17 -7.39
N LYS A 11 16.20 -12.05 -6.57
CA LYS A 11 16.17 -11.90 -5.13
C LYS A 11 16.38 -13.26 -4.45
N VAL A 12 17.34 -13.29 -3.53
CA VAL A 12 17.68 -14.47 -2.75
C VAL A 12 17.56 -14.12 -1.27
N TYR A 13 16.84 -14.95 -0.53
CA TYR A 13 16.82 -14.89 0.93
C TYR A 13 17.49 -16.12 1.51
N THR A 14 18.54 -15.89 2.31
CA THR A 14 19.36 -16.93 2.91
C THR A 14 19.95 -17.82 1.81
N GLU A 15 19.48 -19.03 1.64
CA GLU A 15 19.93 -19.96 0.60
C GLU A 15 18.84 -20.22 -0.46
N ARG A 16 17.72 -19.50 -0.37
CA ARG A 16 16.58 -19.70 -1.24
C ARG A 16 16.44 -18.56 -2.23
N GLU A 17 16.50 -18.91 -3.51
CA GLU A 17 16.18 -17.99 -4.60
C GLU A 17 14.65 -17.83 -4.70
N LEU A 18 14.14 -16.62 -4.47
CA LEU A 18 12.72 -16.35 -4.55
C LEU A 18 12.27 -16.18 -6.01
N PHE A 19 13.05 -15.46 -6.79
CA PHE A 19 12.88 -15.32 -8.24
C PHE A 19 14.22 -14.97 -8.89
N SER A 20 14.35 -15.35 -10.16
CA SER A 20 15.55 -15.15 -10.94
C SER A 20 15.20 -14.53 -12.28
N LYS A 21 15.85 -13.39 -12.59
CA LYS A 21 15.70 -12.67 -13.86
C LYS A 21 14.24 -12.45 -14.26
N ALA A 22 13.39 -12.14 -13.27
CA ALA A 22 11.99 -11.87 -13.51
C ALA A 22 11.81 -10.50 -14.19
N SER A 23 11.02 -10.48 -15.26
CA SER A 23 10.74 -9.27 -16.00
C SER A 23 9.25 -9.16 -16.29
N PHE A 24 8.70 -7.98 -16.02
CA PHE A 24 7.32 -7.64 -16.36
C PHE A 24 7.13 -6.13 -16.37
N TYR A 25 5.99 -5.68 -16.85
CA TYR A 25 5.62 -4.28 -16.81
C TYR A 25 4.16 -4.12 -16.40
N VAL A 26 3.82 -2.96 -15.88
CA VAL A 26 2.46 -2.56 -15.54
C VAL A 26 2.10 -1.32 -16.33
N GLN A 27 0.97 -1.36 -16.99
CA GLN A 27 0.46 -0.24 -17.77
C GLN A 27 -0.53 0.60 -16.96
N GLU A 28 -0.72 1.82 -17.40
CA GLU A 28 -1.73 2.71 -16.84
C GLU A 28 -3.13 2.07 -16.93
N ASN A 29 -3.90 2.20 -15.85
CA ASN A 29 -5.25 1.61 -15.72
C ASN A 29 -5.31 0.07 -15.77
N GLU A 30 -4.17 -0.61 -15.66
CA GLU A 30 -4.11 -2.05 -15.61
C GLU A 30 -4.28 -2.58 -14.18
N LYS A 31 -4.93 -3.73 -14.05
CA LYS A 31 -5.02 -4.50 -12.80
C LYS A 31 -4.24 -5.80 -12.98
N VAL A 32 -3.23 -5.99 -12.16
CA VAL A 32 -2.34 -7.16 -12.22
C VAL A 32 -2.48 -7.98 -10.96
N GLY A 33 -2.70 -9.28 -11.10
CA GLY A 33 -2.72 -10.24 -10.00
C GLY A 33 -1.45 -11.07 -9.95
N ILE A 34 -0.92 -11.29 -8.73
CA ILE A 34 0.22 -12.15 -8.49
C ILE A 34 -0.28 -13.40 -7.77
N ILE A 35 -0.04 -14.55 -8.36
CA ILE A 35 -0.53 -15.84 -7.87
C ILE A 35 0.67 -16.73 -7.50
N GLY A 36 0.56 -17.43 -6.40
CA GLY A 36 1.56 -18.38 -5.93
C GLY A 36 1.23 -18.87 -4.53
N ILE A 37 1.86 -19.96 -4.13
CA ILE A 37 1.75 -20.48 -2.77
C ILE A 37 2.49 -19.58 -1.78
N ASN A 38 2.18 -19.68 -0.48
CA ASN A 38 2.87 -18.92 0.56
C ASN A 38 4.38 -19.25 0.58
N GLY A 39 5.20 -18.23 0.79
CA GLY A 39 6.64 -18.37 0.83
C GLY A 39 7.33 -18.37 -0.54
N THR A 40 6.63 -18.05 -1.62
CA THR A 40 7.21 -17.93 -2.98
C THR A 40 7.73 -16.54 -3.33
N GLY A 41 7.66 -15.58 -2.41
CA GLY A 41 8.21 -14.24 -2.61
C GLY A 41 7.23 -13.20 -3.13
N LYS A 42 5.91 -13.44 -3.11
CA LYS A 42 4.90 -12.48 -3.58
C LYS A 42 4.98 -11.14 -2.86
N SER A 43 5.03 -11.16 -1.53
CA SER A 43 5.15 -9.94 -0.72
C SER A 43 6.48 -9.23 -0.95
N THR A 44 7.56 -9.96 -1.12
CA THR A 44 8.88 -9.41 -1.45
C THR A 44 8.87 -8.72 -2.80
N LEU A 45 8.25 -9.32 -3.80
CA LEU A 45 8.10 -8.72 -5.12
C LEU A 45 7.33 -7.39 -5.05
N LEU A 46 6.23 -7.36 -4.32
CA LEU A 46 5.45 -6.13 -4.12
C LEU A 46 6.26 -5.04 -3.41
N LYS A 47 7.05 -5.40 -2.41
CA LYS A 47 7.95 -4.45 -1.72
C LYS A 47 9.01 -3.89 -2.65
N ILE A 48 9.59 -4.70 -3.51
CA ILE A 48 10.58 -4.27 -4.51
C ILE A 48 9.93 -3.31 -5.51
N VAL A 49 8.76 -3.64 -6.01
CA VAL A 49 7.99 -2.76 -6.93
C VAL A 49 7.67 -1.41 -6.26
N ALA A 50 7.30 -1.44 -4.99
CA ALA A 50 6.99 -0.24 -4.21
C ALA A 50 8.22 0.60 -3.82
N GLY A 51 9.42 0.05 -3.96
CA GLY A 51 10.66 0.73 -3.56
C GLY A 51 11.01 0.59 -2.08
N LEU A 52 10.36 -0.33 -1.37
CA LEU A 52 10.61 -0.60 0.05
C LEU A 52 11.74 -1.60 0.26
N GLU A 53 12.12 -2.32 -0.77
CA GLU A 53 13.18 -3.31 -0.75
C GLU A 53 13.93 -3.29 -2.08
N GLU A 54 15.24 -3.51 -2.03
CA GLU A 54 16.09 -3.55 -3.22
C GLU A 54 16.20 -4.98 -3.76
N PRO A 55 16.17 -5.17 -5.09
CA PRO A 55 16.53 -6.47 -5.67
C PRO A 55 18.04 -6.69 -5.57
N ASP A 56 18.47 -7.95 -5.58
CA ASP A 56 19.91 -8.28 -5.60
C ASP A 56 20.52 -7.99 -6.98
N GLU A 57 19.75 -8.22 -8.03
CA GLU A 57 20.11 -7.89 -9.41
C GLU A 57 18.91 -7.34 -10.16
N GLY A 58 19.17 -6.63 -11.23
CA GLY A 58 18.14 -6.07 -12.09
C GLY A 58 17.66 -4.68 -11.66
N THR A 59 16.69 -4.16 -12.35
CA THR A 59 16.20 -2.79 -12.16
C THR A 59 14.69 -2.70 -12.14
N VAL A 60 14.17 -1.75 -11.36
CA VAL A 60 12.77 -1.35 -11.37
C VAL A 60 12.70 0.13 -11.75
N THR A 61 12.07 0.42 -12.86
CA THR A 61 11.87 1.80 -13.34
C THR A 61 10.41 2.19 -13.14
N ARG A 62 10.19 3.35 -12.52
CA ARG A 62 8.86 3.90 -12.25
C ARG A 62 8.70 5.22 -12.97
N ALA A 63 7.53 5.46 -13.54
CA ALA A 63 7.23 6.75 -14.17
C ALA A 63 7.28 7.88 -13.14
N ASN A 64 7.82 9.05 -13.53
CA ASN A 64 8.07 10.16 -12.61
C ASN A 64 6.81 10.75 -11.98
N HIS A 65 5.67 10.59 -12.61
CA HIS A 65 4.41 11.21 -12.19
C HIS A 65 3.53 10.30 -11.35
N ILE A 66 3.95 9.06 -11.07
CA ILE A 66 3.12 8.12 -10.32
C ILE A 66 3.40 8.20 -8.81
N VAL A 67 2.36 7.92 -8.04
CA VAL A 67 2.45 7.72 -6.59
C VAL A 67 2.17 6.25 -6.32
N ILE A 68 3.04 5.61 -5.57
CA ILE A 68 2.92 4.20 -5.21
C ILE A 68 2.62 4.10 -3.72
N ASN A 69 1.50 3.48 -3.38
CA ASN A 69 1.16 3.15 -2.01
C ASN A 69 1.21 1.63 -1.83
N TYR A 70 1.88 1.20 -0.77
CA TYR A 70 1.97 -0.20 -0.40
C TYR A 70 1.07 -0.49 0.79
N LEU A 71 0.15 -1.45 0.62
CA LEU A 71 -0.70 -1.94 1.68
C LEU A 71 -0.18 -3.31 2.14
N PRO A 72 0.41 -3.42 3.34
CA PRO A 72 0.90 -4.70 3.85
C PRO A 72 -0.25 -5.65 4.21
N GLN A 73 0.04 -6.94 4.30
CA GLN A 73 -0.94 -7.95 4.69
C GLN A 73 -1.45 -7.73 6.13
N ASN A 74 -0.55 -7.31 7.03
CA ASN A 74 -0.87 -6.97 8.41
C ASN A 74 -0.43 -5.52 8.66
N PRO A 75 -1.30 -4.53 8.41
CA PRO A 75 -0.95 -3.13 8.61
C PRO A 75 -0.73 -2.79 10.09
N ASP A 76 0.27 -1.97 10.36
CA ASP A 76 0.50 -1.41 11.68
C ASP A 76 -0.60 -0.40 12.04
N TYR A 77 -0.96 -0.33 13.32
CA TYR A 77 -1.95 0.61 13.82
C TYR A 77 -1.66 0.98 15.27
N ASP A 78 -2.13 2.14 15.69
CA ASP A 78 -2.12 2.56 17.09
C ASP A 78 -3.52 2.28 17.70
N PRO A 79 -3.63 1.35 18.66
CA PRO A 79 -4.94 0.95 19.21
C PRO A 79 -5.66 2.08 19.94
N ASP A 80 -4.95 3.10 20.41
CA ASP A 80 -5.50 4.22 21.18
C ASP A 80 -6.00 5.38 20.29
N LYS A 81 -5.60 5.43 19.02
CA LYS A 81 -6.10 6.42 18.08
C LYS A 81 -7.51 6.11 17.63
N SER A 82 -8.31 7.17 17.42
CA SER A 82 -9.59 7.01 16.73
C SER A 82 -9.37 6.56 15.29
N VAL A 83 -10.39 5.96 14.68
CA VAL A 83 -10.34 5.48 13.30
C VAL A 83 -9.91 6.61 12.35
N ILE A 84 -10.53 7.78 12.48
CA ILE A 84 -10.21 8.91 11.60
C ILE A 84 -8.79 9.42 11.83
N ASP A 85 -8.31 9.49 13.06
CA ASP A 85 -6.95 9.92 13.36
C ASP A 85 -5.91 8.92 12.84
N GLN A 86 -6.22 7.63 12.94
CA GLN A 86 -5.36 6.56 12.41
C GLN A 86 -5.22 6.70 10.88
N VAL A 87 -6.32 6.87 10.17
CA VAL A 87 -6.30 7.07 8.71
C VAL A 87 -5.54 8.33 8.33
N MET A 88 -5.82 9.46 8.98
CA MET A 88 -5.18 10.73 8.67
C MET A 88 -3.68 10.73 8.98
N SER A 89 -3.24 10.00 10.01
CA SER A 89 -1.82 9.88 10.35
C SER A 89 -1.02 9.07 9.32
N GLN A 90 -1.66 8.15 8.63
CA GLN A 90 -1.02 7.31 7.59
C GLN A 90 -0.98 7.98 6.21
N ILE A 91 -1.82 8.98 6.00
CA ILE A 91 -1.74 9.81 4.81
C ILE A 91 -0.54 10.74 4.98
N VAL A 92 0.49 10.56 4.14
CA VAL A 92 1.70 11.38 4.22
C VAL A 92 1.36 12.83 3.89
N MET A 93 1.44 13.69 4.90
CA MET A 93 1.06 15.10 4.84
C MET A 93 2.26 16.03 4.96
N THR A 94 3.21 15.88 4.07
CA THR A 94 4.24 16.89 3.91
C THR A 94 3.66 18.05 3.09
N GLU A 95 3.58 19.24 3.67
CA GLU A 95 3.23 20.49 2.98
C GLU A 95 1.77 20.63 2.51
N LEU A 96 0.81 20.01 3.19
CA LEU A 96 -0.61 20.28 2.91
C LEU A 96 -1.07 21.55 3.62
N ASP A 97 -1.72 22.44 2.88
CA ASP A 97 -2.48 23.53 3.50
C ASP A 97 -3.73 22.97 4.22
N GLU A 98 -4.30 23.76 5.14
CA GLU A 98 -5.47 23.32 5.90
C GLU A 98 -6.66 22.98 5.03
N HIS A 99 -6.80 23.63 3.89
CA HIS A 99 -7.92 23.43 2.99
C HIS A 99 -7.85 22.05 2.31
N LEU A 100 -6.67 21.63 1.86
CA LEU A 100 -6.45 20.33 1.26
C LEU A 100 -6.60 19.21 2.31
N ARG A 101 -6.12 19.44 3.52
CA ARG A 101 -6.30 18.52 4.65
C ARG A 101 -7.77 18.28 4.95
N TRP A 102 -8.56 19.34 4.97
CA TRP A 102 -10.00 19.28 5.21
C TRP A 102 -10.74 18.46 4.14
N SER A 103 -10.37 18.68 2.90
CA SER A 103 -10.91 17.93 1.76
C SER A 103 -10.57 16.44 1.88
N MET A 104 -9.32 16.12 2.18
CA MET A 104 -8.88 14.71 2.35
C MET A 104 -9.57 14.04 3.53
N GLU A 105 -9.77 14.73 4.63
CA GLU A 105 -10.50 14.21 5.79
C GLU A 105 -11.97 13.92 5.44
N SER A 106 -12.63 14.81 4.71
CA SER A 106 -14.00 14.61 4.24
C SER A 106 -14.14 13.40 3.33
N ASP A 107 -13.21 13.24 2.39
CA ASP A 107 -13.17 12.09 1.49
C ASP A 107 -12.89 10.78 2.22
N ALA A 108 -12.00 10.81 3.20
CA ALA A 108 -11.72 9.66 4.04
C ALA A 108 -12.95 9.22 4.85
N LYS A 109 -13.70 10.17 5.42
CA LYS A 109 -14.96 9.88 6.13
C LYS A 109 -15.98 9.22 5.21
N SER A 110 -16.14 9.73 4.00
CA SER A 110 -17.05 9.15 3.00
C SER A 110 -16.67 7.71 2.65
N LEU A 111 -15.40 7.43 2.43
CA LEU A 111 -14.92 6.09 2.13
C LEU A 111 -15.10 5.13 3.31
N LEU A 112 -14.79 5.58 4.52
CA LEU A 112 -14.98 4.78 5.73
C LEU A 112 -16.45 4.35 5.88
N MET A 113 -17.37 5.25 5.65
CA MET A 113 -18.81 4.93 5.67
C MET A 113 -19.19 3.91 4.60
N LYS A 114 -18.68 4.05 3.38
CA LYS A 114 -18.90 3.10 2.28
C LYS A 114 -18.36 1.71 2.60
N LEU A 115 -17.30 1.62 3.38
CA LEU A 115 -16.68 0.37 3.79
C LEU A 115 -17.27 -0.20 5.10
N GLY A 116 -18.34 0.38 5.60
CA GLY A 116 -19.08 -0.14 6.75
C GLY A 116 -18.51 0.26 8.10
N ILE A 117 -17.65 1.28 8.17
CA ILE A 117 -17.17 1.86 9.43
C ILE A 117 -18.10 3.00 9.83
N ALA A 118 -19.04 2.70 10.71
CA ALA A 118 -20.07 3.66 11.11
C ALA A 118 -19.58 4.72 12.11
N ASP A 119 -18.70 4.35 13.03
CA ASP A 119 -18.17 5.23 14.07
C ASP A 119 -16.70 5.54 13.84
N ILE A 120 -16.42 6.68 13.24
CA ILE A 120 -15.06 7.14 12.95
C ILE A 120 -14.28 7.63 14.19
N ASN A 121 -14.97 7.85 15.30
CA ASN A 121 -14.38 8.27 16.57
C ASN A 121 -14.07 7.07 17.50
N GLN A 122 -14.45 5.87 17.10
CA GLN A 122 -14.13 4.64 17.80
C GLN A 122 -12.62 4.41 17.80
N LYS A 123 -12.08 3.82 18.88
CA LYS A 123 -10.67 3.45 18.95
C LYS A 123 -10.35 2.31 17.97
N THR A 124 -9.24 2.44 17.27
CA THR A 124 -8.81 1.44 16.29
C THR A 124 -8.62 0.05 16.90
N GLY A 125 -8.17 -0.02 18.16
CA GLY A 125 -8.01 -1.27 18.88
C GLY A 125 -9.32 -2.03 19.16
N GLU A 126 -10.46 -1.38 19.09
CA GLU A 126 -11.79 -1.99 19.29
C GLU A 126 -12.34 -2.65 18.02
N LEU A 127 -11.70 -2.43 16.87
CA LEU A 127 -12.11 -2.98 15.59
C LEU A 127 -11.71 -4.44 15.43
N SER A 128 -12.44 -5.17 14.60
CA SER A 128 -12.03 -6.50 14.12
C SER A 128 -10.82 -6.39 13.18
N GLY A 129 -10.11 -7.51 12.96
CA GLY A 129 -9.01 -7.56 12.01
C GLY A 129 -9.41 -7.15 10.59
N GLY A 130 -10.59 -7.56 10.14
CA GLY A 130 -11.13 -7.17 8.83
C GLY A 130 -11.45 -5.68 8.74
N GLN A 131 -11.99 -5.09 9.78
CA GLN A 131 -12.25 -3.65 9.85
C GLN A 131 -10.94 -2.84 9.84
N ARG A 132 -9.92 -3.27 10.60
CA ARG A 132 -8.58 -2.65 10.57
C ARG A 132 -7.95 -2.68 9.18
N LYS A 133 -8.10 -3.76 8.44
CA LYS A 133 -7.63 -3.86 7.06
C LYS A 133 -8.36 -2.88 6.14
N ARG A 134 -9.65 -2.67 6.34
CA ARG A 134 -10.43 -1.69 5.57
C ARG A 134 -9.97 -0.26 5.82
N ILE A 135 -9.69 0.12 7.07
CA ILE A 135 -9.17 1.47 7.34
C ILE A 135 -7.77 1.69 6.78
N ALA A 136 -6.92 0.67 6.80
CA ALA A 136 -5.62 0.73 6.14
C ALA A 136 -5.75 0.91 4.62
N LEU A 137 -6.73 0.27 4.01
CA LEU A 137 -7.04 0.43 2.59
C LEU A 137 -7.46 1.88 2.26
N VAL A 138 -8.29 2.49 3.10
CA VAL A 138 -8.68 3.90 2.93
C VAL A 138 -7.45 4.81 2.93
N ALA A 139 -6.53 4.61 3.86
CA ALA A 139 -5.29 5.39 3.92
C ALA A 139 -4.41 5.18 2.67
N ALA A 140 -4.40 3.98 2.10
CA ALA A 140 -3.59 3.64 0.93
C ALA A 140 -4.16 4.19 -0.38
N ILE A 141 -5.48 4.33 -0.49
CA ILE A 141 -6.13 4.75 -1.73
C ILE A 141 -5.79 6.17 -2.13
N ARG A 142 -5.43 7.04 -1.23
CA ARG A 142 -5.19 8.46 -1.48
C ARG A 142 -6.22 9.09 -2.43
N LEU A 143 -7.02 9.84 -1.84
CA LEU A 143 -8.09 10.58 -2.53
C LEU A 143 -7.57 11.90 -3.10
#